data_0bcb0e3908a396195da0bc3791cbec9b
#
_entry.id   0bcb0e3908a396195da0bc3791cbec9b
#
_cell.length_a   1.000
_cell.length_b   1.000
_cell.length_c   1.000
_cell.angle_alpha   90.00
_cell.angle_beta   90.00
_cell.angle_gamma   90.00
#
_symmetry.space_group_name_H-M   'P 1'
#
loop_
_entity.id
_entity.type
_entity.pdbx_description
1 polymer ?
#
loop_
_entity_poly.entity_id
_entity_poly.type
_entity_poly.pdbx_seq_one_letter_code
_entity_poly.pdbx_strand_id
1 'polypeptide(L)'
;GKRTPAAALKIACDLVDEGLITKEEAVLRIDAQSFDKLLLPEFDKKELKNATPIATGLAAGPGAGTGKLAFTAEEAEARHANGEKVVLVRAETSPEDIVGMVASEAILTMRGGMTSHAAVVARGMGKCCVCGCGSAVIDEEAKTVTINGKVYLGAIKTVSPDLTAGYFGRLMGWVDEMRALKVRTNADTPRDAKQAVIFGAQGIGLCRTEHMFFDKDRIFSMRKMILADTVEGRREALAELEPMQQKDFEDLYEIMDLSLIHI
;
A
#
# COMPACT_ATOMS: atom_id res chain seq x y z
N GLY A 1 3.93 5.24 -29.86
CA GLY A 1 3.62 3.83 -29.57
C GLY A 1 3.37 3.62 -28.09
N LYS A 2 2.71 2.52 -27.71
CA LYS A 2 2.45 2.17 -26.31
C LYS A 2 3.79 1.79 -25.65
N ARG A 3 4.30 2.62 -24.75
CA ARG A 3 5.48 2.34 -23.93
C ARG A 3 5.05 1.93 -22.53
N THR A 4 5.75 0.98 -21.91
CA THR A 4 5.57 0.72 -20.47
C THR A 4 6.20 1.86 -19.67
N PRO A 5 5.72 2.15 -18.44
CA PRO A 5 6.30 3.20 -17.61
C PRO A 5 7.82 3.03 -17.38
N ALA A 6 8.29 1.82 -17.10
CA ALA A 6 9.71 1.52 -16.95
C ALA A 6 10.53 1.79 -18.22
N ALA A 7 9.98 1.45 -19.40
CA ALA A 7 10.62 1.76 -20.67
C ALA A 7 10.65 3.26 -20.96
N ALA A 8 9.59 3.99 -20.62
CA ALA A 8 9.53 5.44 -20.78
C ALA A 8 10.61 6.14 -19.94
N LEU A 9 10.75 5.73 -18.66
CA LEU A 9 11.81 6.22 -17.77
C LEU A 9 13.21 5.96 -18.32
N LYS A 10 13.47 4.71 -18.71
CA LYS A 10 14.78 4.35 -19.28
C LYS A 10 15.10 5.21 -20.49
N ILE A 11 14.18 5.29 -21.46
CA ILE A 11 14.37 6.06 -22.69
C ILE A 11 14.60 7.54 -22.38
N ALA A 12 13.87 8.14 -21.45
CA ALA A 12 14.06 9.53 -21.08
C ALA A 12 15.46 9.77 -20.50
N CYS A 13 15.92 8.88 -19.62
CA CYS A 13 17.27 8.97 -19.06
C CYS A 13 18.35 8.76 -20.13
N ASP A 14 18.22 7.77 -21.01
CA ASP A 14 19.16 7.49 -22.09
C ASP A 14 19.27 8.70 -23.04
N LEU A 15 18.15 9.34 -23.42
CA LEU A 15 18.14 10.52 -24.27
C LEU A 15 18.86 11.74 -23.64
N VAL A 16 18.80 11.88 -22.33
CA VAL A 16 19.58 12.92 -21.61
C VAL A 16 21.07 12.56 -21.64
N ASP A 17 21.43 11.30 -21.44
CA ASP A 17 22.83 10.83 -21.49
C ASP A 17 23.45 10.98 -22.87
N GLU A 18 22.63 10.80 -23.92
CA GLU A 18 23.03 11.03 -25.32
C GLU A 18 23.06 12.51 -25.71
N GLY A 19 22.64 13.42 -24.83
CA GLY A 19 22.58 14.85 -25.08
C GLY A 19 21.52 15.29 -26.07
N LEU A 20 20.54 14.43 -26.33
CA LEU A 20 19.45 14.70 -27.29
C LEU A 20 18.31 15.53 -26.70
N ILE A 21 18.13 15.51 -25.39
CA ILE A 21 17.13 16.31 -24.66
C ILE A 21 17.73 16.80 -23.34
N THR A 22 17.12 17.85 -22.78
CA THR A 22 17.48 18.34 -21.44
C THR A 22 16.82 17.52 -20.33
N LYS A 23 17.27 17.70 -19.08
CA LYS A 23 16.62 17.07 -17.91
C LYS A 23 15.16 17.52 -17.80
N GLU A 24 14.89 18.81 -18.02
CA GLU A 24 13.55 19.40 -18.00
C GLU A 24 12.63 18.76 -19.03
N GLU A 25 13.14 18.59 -20.25
CA GLU A 25 12.38 17.93 -21.31
C GLU A 25 12.14 16.46 -20.98
N ALA A 26 13.08 15.78 -20.35
CA ALA A 26 12.91 14.39 -19.90
C ALA A 26 11.79 14.27 -18.86
N VAL A 27 11.77 15.15 -17.86
CA VAL A 27 10.72 15.20 -16.83
C VAL A 27 9.35 15.46 -17.44
N LEU A 28 9.24 16.44 -18.37
CA LEU A 28 7.97 16.78 -19.02
C LEU A 28 7.43 15.69 -19.96
N ARG A 29 8.27 14.78 -20.43
CA ARG A 29 7.85 13.66 -21.30
C ARG A 29 7.24 12.49 -20.55
N ILE A 30 7.35 12.46 -19.24
CA ILE A 30 6.85 11.36 -18.41
C ILE A 30 5.50 11.73 -17.82
N ASP A 31 4.52 10.86 -18.04
CA ASP A 31 3.22 10.98 -17.40
C ASP A 31 3.31 10.48 -15.95
N ALA A 32 3.12 11.40 -15.00
CA ALA A 32 3.18 11.12 -13.57
C ALA A 32 2.17 10.05 -13.12
N GLN A 33 0.98 9.98 -13.75
CA GLN A 33 -0.04 8.97 -13.44
C GLN A 33 0.42 7.55 -13.79
N SER A 34 1.39 7.44 -14.69
CA SER A 34 1.95 6.13 -15.06
C SER A 34 2.80 5.50 -13.95
N PHE A 35 3.25 6.30 -12.97
CA PHE A 35 4.11 5.84 -11.88
C PHE A 35 3.41 4.92 -10.88
N ASP A 36 2.09 5.01 -10.75
CA ASP A 36 1.33 4.16 -9.83
C ASP A 36 1.66 2.67 -10.00
N LYS A 37 1.88 2.26 -11.26
CA LYS A 37 2.26 0.87 -11.59
C LYS A 37 3.69 0.51 -11.20
N LEU A 38 4.59 1.48 -11.07
CA LEU A 38 5.98 1.25 -10.68
C LEU A 38 6.17 1.22 -9.17
N LEU A 39 5.19 1.73 -8.41
CA LEU A 39 5.23 1.80 -6.95
C LEU A 39 4.75 0.52 -6.27
N LEU A 40 4.14 -0.39 -7.03
CA LEU A 40 3.53 -1.60 -6.50
C LEU A 40 4.54 -2.75 -6.43
N PRO A 41 4.40 -3.66 -5.43
CA PRO A 41 5.21 -4.86 -5.36
C PRO A 41 5.08 -5.70 -6.63
N GLU A 42 6.20 -6.27 -7.10
CA GLU A 42 6.28 -7.24 -8.18
C GLU A 42 6.81 -8.58 -7.65
N PHE A 43 6.53 -9.65 -8.37
CA PHE A 43 7.20 -10.93 -8.09
C PHE A 43 8.67 -10.89 -8.51
N ASP A 44 9.55 -11.53 -7.72
CA ASP A 44 10.94 -11.71 -8.11
C ASP A 44 11.04 -12.41 -9.47
N LYS A 45 11.71 -11.77 -10.44
CA LYS A 45 11.76 -12.23 -11.82
C LYS A 45 12.48 -13.58 -11.98
N LYS A 46 13.40 -13.91 -11.08
CA LYS A 46 14.14 -15.19 -11.12
C LYS A 46 13.26 -16.32 -10.58
N GLU A 47 12.58 -16.09 -9.47
CA GLU A 47 11.65 -17.06 -8.89
C GLU A 47 10.45 -17.29 -9.80
N LEU A 48 9.90 -16.23 -10.39
CA LEU A 48 8.78 -16.31 -11.32
C LEU A 48 9.08 -17.15 -12.57
N LYS A 49 10.32 -17.11 -13.09
CA LYS A 49 10.72 -17.96 -14.23
C LYS A 49 10.68 -19.46 -13.93
N ASN A 50 10.92 -19.81 -12.66
CA ASN A 50 10.96 -21.21 -12.22
C ASN A 50 9.60 -21.68 -11.69
N ALA A 51 8.67 -20.77 -11.50
CA ALA A 51 7.34 -21.08 -11.00
C ALA A 51 6.41 -21.47 -12.14
N THR A 52 5.66 -22.55 -11.95
CA THR A 52 4.63 -22.98 -12.90
C THR A 52 3.28 -22.41 -12.44
N PRO A 53 2.63 -21.58 -13.27
CA PRO A 53 1.32 -21.08 -12.92
C PRO A 53 0.28 -22.22 -12.92
N ILE A 54 -0.60 -22.22 -11.91
CA ILE A 54 -1.66 -23.23 -11.75
C ILE A 54 -3.05 -22.75 -12.16
N ALA A 55 -3.27 -21.42 -12.29
CA ALA A 55 -4.49 -20.83 -12.84
C ALA A 55 -4.22 -19.49 -13.53
N THR A 56 -5.15 -19.06 -14.39
CA THR A 56 -5.11 -17.77 -15.06
C THR A 56 -6.47 -17.09 -14.93
N GLY A 57 -6.43 -15.81 -14.55
CA GLY A 57 -7.59 -14.95 -14.52
C GLY A 57 -7.28 -13.58 -15.11
N LEU A 58 -8.24 -12.69 -15.06
CA LEU A 58 -8.12 -11.33 -15.51
C LEU A 58 -7.38 -10.50 -14.45
N ALA A 59 -6.26 -9.88 -14.82
CA ALA A 59 -5.53 -8.97 -13.94
C ALA A 59 -6.35 -7.69 -13.73
N ALA A 60 -7.18 -7.68 -12.70
CA ALA A 60 -8.14 -6.63 -12.41
C ALA A 60 -7.59 -5.54 -11.49
N GLY A 61 -6.66 -5.88 -10.62
CA GLY A 61 -5.89 -4.94 -9.79
C GLY A 61 -4.39 -5.13 -10.03
N PRO A 62 -3.60 -4.06 -9.98
CA PRO A 62 -2.17 -4.12 -10.23
C PRO A 62 -1.38 -4.68 -9.03
N GLY A 63 -0.11 -5.05 -9.27
CA GLY A 63 0.81 -5.53 -8.23
C GLY A 63 0.88 -7.03 -8.12
N ALA A 64 1.54 -7.50 -7.06
CA ALA A 64 1.69 -8.88 -6.68
C ALA A 64 1.41 -9.06 -5.19
N GLY A 65 0.71 -10.12 -4.82
CA GLY A 65 0.42 -10.44 -3.42
C GLY A 65 0.58 -11.92 -3.17
N THR A 66 1.09 -12.26 -2.00
CA THR A 66 1.26 -13.64 -1.52
C THR A 66 0.71 -13.78 -0.11
N GLY A 67 0.13 -14.91 0.19
CA GLY A 67 -0.41 -15.17 1.51
C GLY A 67 -1.12 -16.51 1.61
N LYS A 68 -1.56 -16.85 2.80
CA LYS A 68 -2.43 -18.00 3.05
C LYS A 68 -3.85 -17.68 2.53
N LEU A 69 -4.55 -18.69 2.06
CA LEU A 69 -5.91 -18.49 1.54
C LEU A 69 -6.87 -18.25 2.71
N ALA A 70 -7.72 -17.25 2.55
CA ALA A 70 -8.88 -17.01 3.40
C ALA A 70 -10.14 -17.00 2.53
N PHE A 71 -11.19 -17.68 2.98
CA PHE A 71 -12.40 -17.92 2.19
C PHE A 71 -13.57 -17.04 2.61
N THR A 72 -13.45 -16.33 3.72
CA THR A 72 -14.41 -15.33 4.18
C THR A 72 -13.70 -14.04 4.58
N ALA A 73 -14.45 -12.94 4.62
CA ALA A 73 -13.93 -11.64 5.04
C ALA A 73 -13.45 -11.67 6.50
N GLU A 74 -14.22 -12.32 7.38
CA GLU A 74 -13.91 -12.45 8.79
C GLU A 74 -12.65 -13.29 9.02
N GLU A 75 -12.46 -14.37 8.24
CA GLU A 75 -11.24 -15.18 8.30
C GLU A 75 -10.01 -14.38 7.88
N ALA A 76 -10.13 -13.58 6.82
CA ALA A 76 -9.05 -12.73 6.34
C ALA A 76 -8.67 -11.68 7.39
N GLU A 77 -9.65 -11.02 8.01
CA GLU A 77 -9.45 -10.04 9.07
C GLU A 77 -8.78 -10.66 10.30
N ALA A 78 -9.31 -11.79 10.80
CA ALA A 78 -8.79 -12.47 11.97
C ALA A 78 -7.33 -12.92 11.77
N ARG A 79 -6.99 -13.47 10.60
CA ARG A 79 -5.62 -13.88 10.28
C ARG A 79 -4.68 -12.69 10.13
N HIS A 80 -5.14 -11.62 9.48
CA HIS A 80 -4.37 -10.39 9.34
C HIS A 80 -4.07 -9.76 10.71
N ALA A 81 -5.04 -9.74 11.62
CA ALA A 81 -4.85 -9.27 13.00
C ALA A 81 -3.78 -10.07 13.78
N ASN A 82 -3.56 -11.34 13.42
CA ASN A 82 -2.50 -12.19 13.94
C ASN A 82 -1.15 -12.03 13.19
N GLY A 83 -1.03 -11.06 12.28
CA GLY A 83 0.18 -10.79 11.51
C GLY A 83 0.41 -11.72 10.33
N GLU A 84 -0.58 -12.53 9.93
CA GLU A 84 -0.49 -13.38 8.76
C GLU A 84 -0.77 -12.60 7.47
N LYS A 85 -0.01 -12.89 6.42
CA LYS A 85 -0.35 -12.44 5.07
C LYS A 85 -1.41 -13.36 4.49
N VAL A 86 -2.50 -12.78 3.97
CA VAL A 86 -3.64 -13.53 3.46
C VAL A 86 -4.01 -13.14 2.04
N VAL A 87 -4.56 -14.07 1.30
CA VAL A 87 -5.20 -13.86 -0.01
C VAL A 87 -6.67 -14.22 0.16
N LEU A 88 -7.55 -13.24 -0.06
CA LEU A 88 -8.99 -13.47 -0.01
C LEU A 88 -9.45 -14.17 -1.29
N VAL A 89 -10.11 -15.31 -1.13
CA VAL A 89 -10.57 -16.16 -2.23
C VAL A 89 -12.09 -16.29 -2.14
N ARG A 90 -12.80 -15.81 -3.17
CA ARG A 90 -14.26 -15.83 -3.19
C ARG A 90 -14.76 -16.33 -4.56
N ALA A 91 -15.94 -16.88 -4.59
CA ALA A 91 -16.64 -17.11 -5.86
C ALA A 91 -16.89 -15.77 -6.56
N GLU A 92 -17.39 -14.79 -5.80
CA GLU A 92 -17.59 -13.41 -6.17
C GLU A 92 -17.59 -12.56 -4.88
N THR A 93 -17.09 -11.32 -4.93
CA THR A 93 -17.13 -10.44 -3.75
C THR A 93 -18.37 -9.58 -3.74
N SER A 94 -18.86 -9.29 -2.53
CA SER A 94 -19.94 -8.35 -2.22
C SER A 94 -19.43 -7.15 -1.41
N PRO A 95 -20.24 -6.11 -1.19
CA PRO A 95 -19.87 -5.01 -0.30
C PRO A 95 -19.52 -5.43 1.12
N GLU A 96 -20.06 -6.54 1.60
CA GLU A 96 -19.78 -7.10 2.93
C GLU A 96 -18.35 -7.64 3.05
N ASP A 97 -17.73 -8.00 1.92
CA ASP A 97 -16.36 -8.51 1.87
C ASP A 97 -15.28 -7.40 2.00
N ILE A 98 -15.65 -6.11 2.03
CA ILE A 98 -14.70 -4.99 2.00
C ILE A 98 -13.66 -5.09 3.12
N VAL A 99 -14.07 -5.49 4.34
CA VAL A 99 -13.16 -5.61 5.49
C VAL A 99 -12.09 -6.67 5.21
N GLY A 100 -12.48 -7.83 4.70
CA GLY A 100 -11.56 -8.89 4.29
C GLY A 100 -10.68 -8.50 3.11
N MET A 101 -11.21 -7.71 2.16
CA MET A 101 -10.42 -7.18 1.04
C MET A 101 -9.34 -6.20 1.52
N VAL A 102 -9.65 -5.36 2.51
CA VAL A 102 -8.67 -4.44 3.14
C VAL A 102 -7.60 -5.23 3.89
N ALA A 103 -7.96 -6.28 4.61
CA ALA A 103 -7.04 -7.11 5.38
C ALA A 103 -6.11 -7.98 4.50
N SER A 104 -6.45 -8.20 3.23
CA SER A 104 -5.74 -9.13 2.34
C SER A 104 -4.64 -8.47 1.52
N GLU A 105 -3.57 -9.22 1.22
CA GLU A 105 -2.50 -8.82 0.30
C GLU A 105 -2.96 -8.88 -1.17
N ALA A 106 -3.85 -9.82 -1.49
CA ALA A 106 -4.43 -9.98 -2.81
C ALA A 106 -5.83 -10.56 -2.74
N ILE A 107 -6.59 -10.39 -3.82
CA ILE A 107 -7.95 -10.88 -3.97
C ILE A 107 -8.01 -11.77 -5.23
N LEU A 108 -8.63 -12.94 -5.09
CA LEU A 108 -8.86 -13.87 -6.17
C LEU A 108 -10.36 -14.20 -6.26
N THR A 109 -10.97 -14.01 -7.44
CA THR A 109 -12.36 -14.42 -7.65
C THR A 109 -12.51 -15.34 -8.84
N MET A 110 -13.44 -16.32 -8.73
CA MET A 110 -13.78 -17.21 -9.83
C MET A 110 -14.56 -16.48 -10.91
N ARG A 111 -15.48 -15.63 -10.51
CA ARG A 111 -16.36 -14.84 -11.38
C ARG A 111 -15.97 -13.38 -11.36
N GLY A 112 -16.49 -12.65 -12.34
CA GLY A 112 -16.31 -11.23 -12.45
C GLY A 112 -15.32 -10.82 -13.54
N GLY A 113 -15.49 -9.60 -14.01
CA GLY A 113 -14.67 -8.96 -15.02
C GLY A 113 -14.06 -7.67 -14.49
N MET A 114 -13.54 -6.82 -15.38
CA MET A 114 -12.93 -5.53 -15.02
C MET A 114 -13.87 -4.54 -14.34
N THR A 115 -15.17 -4.75 -14.43
CA THR A 115 -16.24 -3.93 -13.82
C THR A 115 -16.90 -4.60 -12.62
N SER A 116 -16.44 -5.80 -12.21
CA SER A 116 -16.95 -6.47 -11.01
C SER A 116 -16.62 -5.70 -9.73
N HIS A 117 -17.36 -5.96 -8.66
CA HIS A 117 -17.13 -5.36 -7.35
C HIS A 117 -15.67 -5.57 -6.90
N ALA A 118 -15.16 -6.80 -6.98
CA ALA A 118 -13.77 -7.10 -6.64
C ALA A 118 -12.77 -6.22 -7.42
N ALA A 119 -12.97 -6.11 -8.74
CA ALA A 119 -12.07 -5.37 -9.61
C ALA A 119 -12.07 -3.85 -9.32
N VAL A 120 -13.25 -3.28 -9.12
CA VAL A 120 -13.41 -1.83 -8.88
C VAL A 120 -12.83 -1.45 -7.52
N VAL A 121 -13.21 -2.19 -6.48
CA VAL A 121 -12.78 -1.92 -5.09
C VAL A 121 -11.27 -2.16 -4.94
N ALA A 122 -10.75 -3.28 -5.46
CA ALA A 122 -9.31 -3.57 -5.37
C ALA A 122 -8.45 -2.50 -6.06
N ARG A 123 -8.88 -2.00 -7.23
CA ARG A 123 -8.19 -0.88 -7.90
C ARG A 123 -8.23 0.40 -7.07
N GLY A 124 -9.38 0.71 -6.46
CA GLY A 124 -9.52 1.86 -5.57
C GLY A 124 -8.61 1.79 -4.35
N MET A 125 -8.34 0.57 -3.86
CA MET A 125 -7.43 0.30 -2.73
C MET A 125 -5.97 0.10 -3.16
N GLY A 126 -5.64 0.10 -4.45
CA GLY A 126 -4.29 -0.23 -4.94
C GLY A 126 -3.87 -1.68 -4.67
N LYS A 127 -4.82 -2.61 -4.52
CA LYS A 127 -4.52 -4.01 -4.18
C LYS A 127 -4.51 -4.92 -5.40
N CYS A 128 -3.62 -5.92 -5.35
CA CYS A 128 -3.56 -6.98 -6.35
C CYS A 128 -4.90 -7.72 -6.41
N CYS A 129 -5.43 -7.86 -7.61
CA CYS A 129 -6.69 -8.57 -7.81
C CYS A 129 -6.68 -9.36 -9.12
N VAL A 130 -7.04 -10.63 -9.03
CA VAL A 130 -7.27 -11.50 -10.17
C VAL A 130 -8.74 -11.93 -10.16
N CYS A 131 -9.49 -11.54 -11.19
CA CYS A 131 -10.91 -11.86 -11.34
C CYS A 131 -11.15 -12.86 -12.48
N GLY A 132 -12.30 -13.50 -12.43
CA GLY A 132 -12.72 -14.37 -13.53
C GLY A 132 -11.82 -15.59 -13.74
N CYS A 133 -11.25 -16.12 -12.66
CA CYS A 133 -10.43 -17.33 -12.69
C CYS A 133 -11.31 -18.56 -12.85
N GLY A 134 -12.01 -18.68 -13.99
CA GLY A 134 -13.01 -19.72 -14.25
C GLY A 134 -12.46 -21.15 -14.28
N SER A 135 -11.14 -21.31 -14.29
CA SER A 135 -10.47 -22.60 -14.11
C SER A 135 -10.30 -23.00 -12.64
N ALA A 136 -10.57 -22.08 -11.70
CA ALA A 136 -10.57 -22.35 -10.27
C ALA A 136 -11.98 -22.78 -9.83
N VAL A 137 -12.07 -23.87 -9.10
CA VAL A 137 -13.29 -24.29 -8.38
C VAL A 137 -13.02 -24.00 -6.91
N ILE A 138 -13.74 -23.05 -6.35
CA ILE A 138 -13.67 -22.69 -4.94
C ILE A 138 -14.80 -23.41 -4.23
N ASP A 139 -14.45 -24.20 -3.25
CA ASP A 139 -15.37 -24.76 -2.27
C ASP A 139 -15.15 -24.01 -0.95
N GLU A 140 -16.05 -23.08 -0.65
CA GLU A 140 -15.95 -22.23 0.55
C GLU A 140 -16.22 -23.04 1.82
N GLU A 141 -17.02 -24.11 1.76
CA GLU A 141 -17.31 -24.97 2.91
C GLU A 141 -16.13 -25.92 3.21
N ALA A 142 -15.61 -26.57 2.17
CA ALA A 142 -14.43 -27.43 2.30
C ALA A 142 -13.12 -26.66 2.44
N LYS A 143 -13.13 -25.33 2.27
CA LYS A 143 -11.96 -24.44 2.28
C LYS A 143 -10.87 -24.90 1.30
N THR A 144 -11.28 -25.30 0.11
CA THR A 144 -10.39 -25.79 -0.93
C THR A 144 -10.53 -24.97 -2.22
N VAL A 145 -9.42 -24.84 -2.92
CA VAL A 145 -9.39 -24.28 -4.27
C VAL A 145 -8.83 -25.36 -5.19
N THR A 146 -9.66 -25.88 -6.07
CA THR A 146 -9.23 -26.79 -7.14
C THR A 146 -9.00 -25.99 -8.40
N ILE A 147 -7.82 -26.09 -9.00
CA ILE A 147 -7.40 -25.21 -10.09
C ILE A 147 -6.88 -26.03 -11.26
N ASN A 148 -7.51 -25.86 -12.43
CA ASN A 148 -7.00 -26.31 -13.71
C ASN A 148 -6.55 -25.09 -14.53
N GLY A 149 -5.27 -24.66 -14.41
CA GLY A 149 -4.74 -23.49 -15.10
C GLY A 149 -3.86 -22.61 -14.20
N LYS A 150 -3.43 -21.47 -14.47
CA LYS A 150 -2.26 -20.78 -13.97
C LYS A 150 -2.47 -19.88 -12.71
N VAL A 151 -2.45 -20.41 -11.49
CA VAL A 151 -2.07 -19.75 -10.22
C VAL A 151 -0.79 -20.44 -9.74
N TYR A 152 0.07 -19.74 -9.04
CA TYR A 152 1.32 -20.34 -8.56
C TYR A 152 1.13 -20.92 -7.15
N LEU A 153 1.59 -22.16 -6.95
CA LEU A 153 1.57 -22.78 -5.62
C LEU A 153 2.86 -22.39 -4.87
N GLY A 154 2.71 -21.96 -3.62
CA GLY A 154 3.81 -21.56 -2.75
C GLY A 154 4.03 -20.04 -2.69
N ALA A 155 4.92 -19.61 -1.80
CA ALA A 155 5.26 -18.21 -1.62
C ALA A 155 6.34 -17.81 -2.64
N ILE A 156 5.97 -17.10 -3.69
CA ILE A 156 6.93 -16.42 -4.56
C ILE A 156 7.29 -15.10 -3.88
N LYS A 157 8.59 -14.84 -3.74
CA LYS A 157 9.08 -13.61 -3.13
C LYS A 157 8.59 -12.39 -3.92
N THR A 158 7.93 -11.50 -3.21
CA THR A 158 7.60 -10.17 -3.72
C THR A 158 8.75 -9.21 -3.43
N VAL A 159 9.05 -8.36 -4.40
CA VAL A 159 10.07 -7.31 -4.29
C VAL A 159 9.36 -5.98 -4.36
N SER A 160 9.51 -5.16 -3.32
CA SER A 160 9.09 -3.76 -3.37
C SER A 160 10.07 -2.99 -4.24
N PRO A 161 9.60 -2.11 -5.14
CA PRO A 161 10.48 -1.31 -5.95
C PRO A 161 11.33 -0.38 -5.07
N ASP A 162 12.61 -0.26 -5.38
CA ASP A 162 13.48 0.75 -4.77
C ASP A 162 13.26 2.07 -5.52
N LEU A 163 12.56 2.99 -4.85
CA LEU A 163 12.19 4.29 -5.42
C LEU A 163 13.33 5.31 -5.36
N THR A 164 14.41 5.00 -4.64
CA THR A 164 15.59 5.87 -4.52
C THR A 164 16.67 5.52 -5.53
N ALA A 165 16.56 4.38 -6.19
CA ALA A 165 17.56 3.87 -7.13
C ALA A 165 17.05 3.79 -8.58
N GLY A 166 17.98 3.46 -9.50
CA GLY A 166 17.69 3.26 -10.90
C GLY A 166 17.19 4.50 -11.64
N TYR A 167 16.45 4.28 -12.70
CA TYR A 167 15.93 5.37 -13.55
C TYR A 167 14.87 6.22 -12.85
N PHE A 168 14.09 5.63 -11.96
CA PHE A 168 13.08 6.36 -11.20
C PHE A 168 13.73 7.31 -10.20
N GLY A 169 14.67 6.83 -9.37
CA GLY A 169 15.39 7.69 -8.43
C GLY A 169 16.17 8.79 -9.14
N ARG A 170 16.75 8.50 -10.30
CA ARG A 170 17.44 9.49 -11.13
C ARG A 170 16.51 10.60 -11.64
N LEU A 171 15.33 10.23 -12.16
CA LEU A 171 14.32 11.20 -12.59
C LEU A 171 13.83 12.04 -11.42
N MET A 172 13.56 11.43 -10.27
CA MET A 172 13.11 12.15 -9.06
C MET A 172 14.19 13.13 -8.56
N GLY A 173 15.48 12.78 -8.66
CA GLY A 173 16.58 13.70 -8.38
C GLY A 173 16.54 14.95 -9.27
N TRP A 174 16.27 14.81 -10.56
CA TRP A 174 16.09 15.97 -11.43
C TRP A 174 14.86 16.80 -11.07
N VAL A 175 13.74 16.14 -10.72
CA VAL A 175 12.54 16.85 -10.23
C VAL A 175 12.84 17.65 -8.99
N ASP A 176 13.62 17.09 -8.05
CA ASP A 176 14.01 17.78 -6.81
C ASP A 176 14.93 18.98 -7.05
N GLU A 177 15.80 18.93 -8.08
CA GLU A 177 16.63 20.06 -8.51
C GLU A 177 15.79 21.23 -9.10
N MET A 178 14.69 20.92 -9.77
CA MET A 178 13.87 21.88 -10.53
C MET A 178 12.68 22.43 -9.74
N ARG A 179 12.12 21.67 -8.81
CA ARG A 179 10.90 22.07 -8.11
C ARG A 179 11.15 23.25 -7.16
N ALA A 180 10.26 24.23 -7.22
CA ALA A 180 10.24 25.35 -6.27
C ALA A 180 9.38 25.03 -5.02
N LEU A 181 8.33 24.20 -5.19
CA LEU A 181 7.41 23.84 -4.11
C LEU A 181 7.95 22.65 -3.33
N LYS A 182 7.79 22.72 -2.00
CA LYS A 182 8.09 21.61 -1.09
C LYS A 182 6.93 20.64 -1.04
N VAL A 183 7.23 19.33 -0.96
CA VAL A 183 6.22 18.27 -0.81
C VAL A 183 6.02 17.99 0.67
N ARG A 184 4.77 18.06 1.11
CA ARG A 184 4.34 17.68 2.46
C ARG A 184 3.36 16.52 2.37
N THR A 185 3.47 15.60 3.31
CA THR A 185 2.63 14.40 3.37
C THR A 185 1.71 14.43 4.59
N ASN A 186 0.70 13.57 4.58
CA ASN A 186 -0.02 13.22 5.80
C ASN A 186 0.70 12.05 6.46
N ALA A 187 1.05 12.18 7.73
CA ALA A 187 1.66 11.12 8.52
C ALA A 187 1.24 11.27 9.98
N ASP A 188 0.72 10.19 10.55
CA ASP A 188 0.14 10.16 11.88
C ASP A 188 1.02 9.33 12.85
N THR A 189 1.97 8.55 12.31
CA THR A 189 2.86 7.69 13.08
C THR A 189 4.33 7.87 12.70
N PRO A 190 5.27 7.55 13.60
CA PRO A 190 6.71 7.56 13.29
C PRO A 190 7.08 6.66 12.09
N ARG A 191 6.37 5.55 11.91
CA ARG A 191 6.55 4.64 10.77
C ARG A 191 6.20 5.33 9.45
N ASP A 192 5.05 6.01 9.41
CA ASP A 192 4.59 6.70 8.21
C ASP A 192 5.50 7.88 7.87
N ALA A 193 5.96 8.61 8.89
CA ALA A 193 6.93 9.69 8.74
C ALA A 193 8.26 9.20 8.14
N LYS A 194 8.82 8.08 8.64
CA LYS A 194 10.03 7.46 8.07
C LYS A 194 9.84 7.10 6.60
N GLN A 195 8.71 6.48 6.27
CA GLN A 195 8.40 6.11 4.89
C GLN A 195 8.26 7.34 4.00
N ALA A 196 7.63 8.39 4.50
CA ALA A 196 7.47 9.66 3.80
C ALA A 196 8.82 10.34 3.49
N VAL A 197 9.75 10.34 4.43
CA VAL A 197 11.12 10.87 4.22
C VAL A 197 11.83 10.06 3.15
N ILE A 198 11.75 8.73 3.17
CA ILE A 198 12.32 7.86 2.12
C ILE A 198 11.75 8.24 0.74
N PHE A 199 10.47 8.59 0.66
CA PHE A 199 9.82 9.02 -0.58
C PHE A 199 10.08 10.49 -0.96
N GLY A 200 10.92 11.18 -0.22
CA GLY A 200 11.33 12.56 -0.51
C GLY A 200 10.37 13.63 -0.02
N ALA A 201 9.49 13.32 0.93
CA ALA A 201 8.68 14.32 1.61
C ALA A 201 9.58 15.22 2.47
N GLN A 202 9.30 16.52 2.45
CA GLN A 202 10.08 17.54 3.15
C GLN A 202 9.33 18.11 4.35
N GLY A 203 8.30 17.41 4.82
CA GLY A 203 7.55 17.78 6.01
C GLY A 203 6.20 17.07 6.07
N ILE A 204 5.55 17.21 7.22
CA ILE A 204 4.18 16.76 7.45
C ILE A 204 3.23 17.92 7.17
N GLY A 205 2.25 17.71 6.31
CA GLY A 205 1.19 18.66 6.00
C GLY A 205 0.01 18.54 6.97
N LEU A 206 -0.32 17.31 7.37
CA LEU A 206 -1.37 17.00 8.33
C LEU A 206 -0.96 15.80 9.18
N CYS A 207 -1.07 15.96 10.49
CA CYS A 207 -1.02 14.87 11.46
C CYS A 207 -2.38 14.82 12.18
N ARG A 208 -3.07 13.69 12.08
CA ARG A 208 -4.34 13.44 12.77
C ARG A 208 -4.04 12.92 14.17
N THR A 209 -3.93 13.80 15.11
CA THR A 209 -3.54 13.45 16.49
C THR A 209 -4.56 12.55 17.18
N GLU A 210 -5.82 12.56 16.75
CA GLU A 210 -6.84 11.64 17.24
C GLU A 210 -6.51 10.17 16.95
N HIS A 211 -5.77 9.86 15.89
CA HIS A 211 -5.34 8.48 15.58
C HIS A 211 -4.34 7.94 16.60
N MET A 212 -3.58 8.82 17.27
CA MET A 212 -2.63 8.42 18.32
C MET A 212 -3.31 7.78 19.54
N PHE A 213 -4.62 8.00 19.72
CA PHE A 213 -5.40 7.50 20.86
C PHE A 213 -6.14 6.20 20.60
N PHE A 214 -6.09 5.65 19.37
CA PHE A 214 -6.80 4.40 19.05
C PHE A 214 -6.04 3.14 19.43
N ASP A 215 -4.79 3.23 19.83
CA ASP A 215 -4.03 2.10 20.33
C ASP A 215 -4.64 1.52 21.60
N LYS A 216 -4.52 0.19 21.76
CA LYS A 216 -5.14 -0.56 22.88
C LYS A 216 -4.73 -0.02 24.24
N ASP A 217 -3.52 0.47 24.37
CA ASP A 217 -2.95 0.98 25.63
C ASP A 217 -3.44 2.41 25.97
N ARG A 218 -3.98 3.13 24.99
CA ARG A 218 -4.37 4.54 25.12
C ARG A 218 -5.87 4.77 25.09
N ILE A 219 -6.59 3.92 24.36
CA ILE A 219 -8.03 4.08 24.14
C ILE A 219 -8.82 4.10 25.46
N PHE A 220 -8.32 3.41 26.48
CA PHE A 220 -8.97 3.37 27.80
C PHE A 220 -8.88 4.71 28.52
N SER A 221 -7.69 5.34 28.57
CA SER A 221 -7.48 6.65 29.18
C SER A 221 -8.19 7.76 28.38
N MET A 222 -8.26 7.62 27.04
CA MET A 222 -9.07 8.53 26.21
C MET A 222 -10.56 8.43 26.54
N ARG A 223 -11.08 7.23 26.73
CA ARG A 223 -12.48 7.02 27.16
C ARG A 223 -12.74 7.58 28.55
N LYS A 224 -11.82 7.41 29.50
CA LYS A 224 -11.90 8.04 30.84
C LYS A 224 -12.02 9.56 30.71
N MET A 225 -11.18 10.16 29.87
CA MET A 225 -11.18 11.61 29.66
C MET A 225 -12.51 12.11 29.08
N ILE A 226 -13.06 11.39 28.08
CA ILE A 226 -14.34 11.75 27.44
C ILE A 226 -15.50 11.60 28.40
N LEU A 227 -15.51 10.54 29.22
CA LEU A 227 -16.61 10.21 30.13
C LEU A 227 -16.48 10.87 31.51
N ALA A 228 -15.45 11.66 31.76
CA ALA A 228 -15.26 12.34 33.04
C ALA A 228 -16.31 13.43 33.25
N ASP A 229 -17.08 13.31 34.33
CA ASP A 229 -18.11 14.29 34.73
C ASP A 229 -17.53 15.52 35.42
N THR A 230 -16.28 15.44 35.94
CA THR A 230 -15.62 16.51 36.66
C THR A 230 -14.34 16.98 35.95
N VAL A 231 -13.95 18.21 36.22
CA VAL A 231 -12.70 18.77 35.70
C VAL A 231 -11.47 18.02 36.26
N GLU A 232 -11.53 17.65 37.53
CA GLU A 232 -10.48 16.89 38.21
C GLU A 232 -10.31 15.50 37.58
N GLY A 233 -11.37 14.75 37.41
CA GLY A 233 -11.33 13.43 36.76
C GLY A 233 -10.82 13.50 35.31
N ARG A 234 -11.15 14.58 34.59
CA ARG A 234 -10.62 14.82 33.24
C ARG A 234 -9.14 15.12 33.25
N ARG A 235 -8.66 15.92 34.22
CA ARG A 235 -7.22 16.21 34.37
C ARG A 235 -6.41 14.96 34.71
N GLU A 236 -6.93 14.08 35.56
CA GLU A 236 -6.28 12.79 35.87
C GLU A 236 -6.12 11.93 34.62
N ALA A 237 -7.17 11.81 33.82
CA ALA A 237 -7.10 11.05 32.57
C ALA A 237 -6.15 11.68 31.54
N LEU A 238 -6.11 12.99 31.45
CA LEU A 238 -5.17 13.72 30.59
C LEU A 238 -3.72 13.54 31.02
N ALA A 239 -3.45 13.50 32.32
CA ALA A 239 -2.10 13.25 32.84
C ALA A 239 -1.58 11.83 32.48
N GLU A 240 -2.46 10.87 32.23
CA GLU A 240 -2.09 9.55 31.70
C GLU A 240 -1.73 9.63 30.20
N LEU A 241 -2.43 10.47 29.42
CA LEU A 241 -2.28 10.58 27.96
C LEU A 241 -1.11 11.46 27.53
N GLU A 242 -0.86 12.55 28.26
CA GLU A 242 0.13 13.57 27.91
C GLU A 242 1.52 13.03 27.64
N PRO A 243 2.13 12.17 28.51
CA PRO A 243 3.46 11.63 28.24
C PRO A 243 3.52 10.72 27.01
N MET A 244 2.44 10.02 26.71
CA MET A 244 2.35 9.16 25.52
C MET A 244 2.31 10.00 24.24
N GLN A 245 1.48 11.05 24.23
CA GLN A 245 1.37 11.94 23.09
C GLN A 245 2.64 12.77 22.90
N GLN A 246 3.26 13.21 23.98
CA GLN A 246 4.55 13.90 23.92
C GLN A 246 5.60 13.02 23.23
N LYS A 247 5.69 11.75 23.62
CA LYS A 247 6.63 10.81 23.01
C LYS A 247 6.37 10.61 21.51
N ASP A 248 5.11 10.52 21.09
CA ASP A 248 4.77 10.41 19.66
C ASP A 248 5.25 11.63 18.87
N PHE A 249 5.07 12.84 19.41
CA PHE A 249 5.55 14.04 18.76
C PHE A 249 7.08 14.13 18.74
N GLU A 250 7.76 13.76 19.83
CA GLU A 250 9.22 13.70 19.87
C GLU A 250 9.75 12.78 18.78
N ASP A 251 9.18 11.58 18.64
CA ASP A 251 9.57 10.61 17.61
C ASP A 251 9.29 11.13 16.19
N LEU A 252 8.19 11.84 15.98
CA LEU A 252 7.88 12.48 14.70
C LEU A 252 8.86 13.60 14.36
N TYR A 253 9.20 14.44 15.33
CA TYR A 253 10.15 15.55 15.16
C TYR A 253 11.56 15.05 14.87
N GLU A 254 12.02 14.00 15.57
CA GLU A 254 13.33 13.37 15.31
C GLU A 254 13.44 12.86 13.87
N ILE A 255 12.36 12.24 13.36
CA ILE A 255 12.35 11.67 12.00
C ILE A 255 12.33 12.76 10.93
N MET A 256 11.59 13.82 11.18
CA MET A 256 11.36 14.86 10.18
C MET A 256 12.45 15.96 10.18
N ASP A 257 13.37 15.90 11.10
CA ASP A 257 14.54 16.79 11.25
C ASP A 257 14.33 18.22 10.70
N LEU A 258 13.81 19.12 11.54
CA LEU A 258 13.56 20.53 11.22
C LEU A 258 12.44 20.84 10.20
N SER A 259 11.66 19.87 9.78
CA SER A 259 10.50 20.18 8.93
C SER A 259 9.29 20.62 9.76
N LEU A 260 8.62 21.68 9.28
CA LEU A 260 7.40 22.18 9.92
C LEU A 260 6.29 21.14 9.83
N ILE A 261 5.72 20.79 10.99
CA ILE A 261 4.49 20.00 11.10
C ILE A 261 3.32 20.96 11.27
N HIS A 262 2.30 20.82 10.42
CA HIS A 262 1.00 21.44 10.66
C HIS A 262 0.12 20.47 11.45
N ILE A 263 -0.28 20.85 12.63
CA ILE A 263 -1.18 20.10 13.51
C ILE A 263 -2.58 20.67 13.36
#